data_df4f267a2818412f35a622fce733779c
#
_entry.id   df4f267a2818412f35a622fce733779c
#
_cell.length_a   1.000
_cell.length_b   1.000
_cell.length_c   1.000
_cell.angle_alpha   90.00
_cell.angle_beta   90.00
_cell.angle_gamma   90.00
#
_symmetry.space_group_name_H-M   'P 1'
#
loop_
_entity.id
_entity.type
_entity.pdbx_description
1 polymer ?
#
loop_
_entity_poly.entity_id
_entity_poly.type
_entity_poly.pdbx_seq_one_letter_code
_entity_poly.pdbx_strand_id
1 'polypeptide(L)'
;ADPDHLDIYGTPEAYRESFEHFTSLIRPDGCLLMKQSINVTPRLQEGVKFYTYTGAFDAKELSTFNFQLSTGSPDFYAENVRIGGGEIFFDFVGPDVRIPDIQLGVPVKVNIENGVAAIALAWLNGVTPEEIKHGMATFAGPRRRFDFHLKKENIVLIDDYAHHPAELKASILSVKELYA
;
A
#
# COMPACT_ATOMS: atom_id res chain seq x y z
N ALA A 1 10.27 -8.58 2.11
CA ALA A 1 10.98 -7.30 1.97
C ALA A 1 12.27 -7.57 1.22
N ASP A 2 12.48 -6.85 0.14
CA ASP A 2 13.75 -6.92 -0.58
C ASP A 2 14.83 -6.28 0.30
N PRO A 3 15.99 -6.95 0.49
CA PRO A 3 17.05 -6.42 1.32
C PRO A 3 17.59 -5.11 0.72
N ASP A 4 17.64 -4.07 1.54
CA ASP A 4 18.22 -2.79 1.21
C ASP A 4 19.15 -2.33 2.34
N HIS A 5 20.01 -1.36 2.08
CA HIS A 5 20.95 -0.84 3.08
C HIS A 5 21.82 -1.92 3.74
N LEU A 6 22.33 -2.88 2.93
CA LEU A 6 23.19 -3.95 3.44
C LEU A 6 24.55 -3.44 3.95
N ASP A 7 24.94 -2.23 3.61
CA ASP A 7 26.04 -1.48 4.22
C ASP A 7 25.82 -1.20 5.72
N ILE A 8 24.54 -1.12 6.15
CA ILE A 8 24.15 -0.91 7.56
C ILE A 8 23.87 -2.24 8.25
N TYR A 9 23.08 -3.11 7.62
CA TYR A 9 22.60 -4.37 8.22
C TYR A 9 23.54 -5.55 8.02
N GLY A 10 24.48 -5.47 7.08
CA GLY A 10 25.46 -6.51 6.79
C GLY A 10 24.91 -7.68 5.98
N THR A 11 23.79 -8.27 6.37
CA THR A 11 23.19 -9.43 5.68
C THR A 11 21.66 -9.28 5.52
N PRO A 12 21.07 -9.96 4.52
CA PRO A 12 19.60 -10.01 4.37
C PRO A 12 18.88 -10.56 5.59
N GLU A 13 19.50 -11.50 6.31
CA GLU A 13 18.96 -12.09 7.53
C GLU A 13 18.92 -11.05 8.66
N ALA A 14 20.02 -10.32 8.88
CA ALA A 14 20.07 -9.27 9.89
C ALA A 14 19.09 -8.13 9.58
N TYR A 15 18.94 -7.79 8.30
CA TYR A 15 17.91 -6.84 7.85
C TYR A 15 16.50 -7.30 8.26
N ARG A 16 16.13 -8.55 7.96
CA ARG A 16 14.83 -9.12 8.34
C ARG A 16 14.65 -9.19 9.85
N GLU A 17 15.65 -9.67 10.59
CA GLU A 17 15.62 -9.74 12.07
C GLU A 17 15.38 -8.38 12.71
N SER A 18 15.89 -7.30 12.13
CA SER A 18 15.65 -5.94 12.60
C SER A 18 14.17 -5.56 12.52
N PHE A 19 13.45 -5.95 11.44
CA PHE A 19 12.00 -5.75 11.34
C PHE A 19 11.24 -6.64 12.33
N GLU A 20 11.64 -7.89 12.50
CA GLU A 20 11.04 -8.78 13.50
C GLU A 20 11.22 -8.23 14.91
N HIS A 21 12.41 -7.71 15.23
CA HIS A 21 12.65 -7.03 16.49
C HIS A 21 11.79 -5.76 16.63
N PHE A 22 11.68 -4.95 15.57
CA PHE A 22 10.84 -3.75 15.58
C PHE A 22 9.39 -4.07 15.94
N THR A 23 8.83 -5.19 15.45
CA THR A 23 7.46 -5.60 15.81
C THR A 23 7.30 -5.93 17.30
N SER A 24 8.37 -6.34 18.00
CA SER A 24 8.33 -6.65 19.43
C SER A 24 8.26 -5.41 20.32
N LEU A 25 8.52 -4.22 19.75
CA LEU A 25 8.47 -2.95 20.46
C LEU A 25 7.06 -2.33 20.51
N ILE A 26 6.10 -2.94 19.82
CA ILE A 26 4.71 -2.48 19.82
C ILE A 26 4.11 -2.73 21.22
N ARG A 27 3.51 -1.69 21.79
CA ARG A 27 2.87 -1.76 23.11
C ARG A 27 1.68 -2.72 23.11
N PRO A 28 1.33 -3.34 24.23
CA PRO A 28 0.20 -4.29 24.34
C PRO A 28 -1.16 -3.74 23.89
N ASP A 29 -1.37 -2.42 23.98
CA ASP A 29 -2.59 -1.73 23.53
C ASP A 29 -2.52 -1.25 22.06
N GLY A 30 -1.40 -1.51 21.39
CA GLY A 30 -1.16 -1.11 20.01
C GLY A 30 -1.68 -2.10 18.97
N CYS A 31 -1.44 -1.79 17.70
CA CYS A 31 -1.70 -2.71 16.62
C CYS A 31 -0.54 -2.76 15.62
N LEU A 32 -0.37 -3.92 15.01
CA LEU A 32 0.46 -4.12 13.83
C LEU A 32 -0.45 -4.31 12.61
N LEU A 33 -0.28 -3.47 11.61
CA LEU A 33 -0.81 -3.67 10.28
C LEU A 33 0.33 -4.08 9.36
N MET A 34 0.31 -5.31 8.85
CA MET A 34 1.40 -5.87 8.07
C MET A 34 0.94 -6.26 6.67
N LYS A 35 1.73 -5.90 5.65
CA LYS A 35 1.48 -6.34 4.28
C LYS A 35 1.50 -7.88 4.21
N GLN A 36 0.49 -8.44 3.53
CA GLN A 36 0.44 -9.88 3.28
C GLN A 36 1.61 -10.31 2.39
N SER A 37 2.08 -11.54 2.58
CA SER A 37 3.19 -12.12 1.81
C SER A 37 4.57 -11.47 2.01
N ILE A 38 4.73 -10.62 3.02
CA ILE A 38 6.06 -10.14 3.42
C ILE A 38 6.80 -11.24 4.21
N ASN A 39 8.08 -11.44 3.90
CA ASN A 39 8.91 -12.42 4.60
C ASN A 39 9.48 -11.84 5.92
N VAL A 40 8.58 -11.58 6.86
CA VAL A 40 8.88 -11.12 8.23
C VAL A 40 7.96 -11.87 9.17
N THR A 41 8.50 -12.48 10.22
CA THR A 41 7.71 -13.16 11.26
C THR A 41 7.56 -12.21 12.45
N PRO A 42 6.38 -11.62 12.70
CA PRO A 42 6.22 -10.63 13.76
C PRO A 42 6.38 -11.28 15.15
N ARG A 43 7.06 -10.58 16.06
CA ARG A 43 7.27 -10.96 17.46
C ARG A 43 6.41 -10.07 18.36
N LEU A 44 5.11 -10.33 18.41
CA LEU A 44 4.17 -9.46 19.11
C LEU A 44 4.08 -9.80 20.59
N GLN A 45 3.93 -8.76 21.43
CA GLN A 45 3.57 -8.90 22.82
C GLN A 45 2.10 -9.30 22.97
N GLU A 46 1.74 -9.93 24.08
CA GLU A 46 0.34 -10.24 24.40
C GLU A 46 -0.50 -8.95 24.44
N GLY A 47 -1.69 -8.99 23.84
CA GLY A 47 -2.60 -7.85 23.74
C GLY A 47 -2.41 -6.95 22.51
N VAL A 48 -1.34 -7.11 21.74
CA VAL A 48 -1.18 -6.41 20.46
C VAL A 48 -2.15 -6.97 19.41
N LYS A 49 -2.94 -6.10 18.79
CA LYS A 49 -3.82 -6.48 17.68
C LYS A 49 -2.99 -6.65 16.40
N PHE A 50 -3.29 -7.70 15.64
CA PHE A 50 -2.60 -7.99 14.38
C PHE A 50 -3.59 -8.00 13.22
N TYR A 51 -3.26 -7.25 12.18
CA TYR A 51 -4.03 -7.17 10.94
C TYR A 51 -3.11 -7.31 9.74
N THR A 52 -3.66 -7.88 8.67
CA THR A 52 -2.98 -8.01 7.38
C THR A 52 -3.66 -7.14 6.32
N TYR A 53 -2.87 -6.66 5.35
CA TYR A 53 -3.42 -5.93 4.22
C TYR A 53 -2.75 -6.32 2.91
N THR A 54 -3.44 -6.02 1.81
CA THR A 54 -2.91 -6.06 0.45
C THR A 54 -3.47 -4.90 -0.38
N GLY A 55 -2.88 -4.64 -1.54
CA GLY A 55 -3.42 -3.69 -2.50
C GLY A 55 -4.71 -4.19 -3.15
N ALA A 56 -4.72 -4.40 -4.44
CA ALA A 56 -5.88 -4.99 -5.11
C ALA A 56 -5.98 -6.49 -4.78
N PHE A 57 -7.18 -6.91 -4.41
CA PHE A 57 -7.53 -8.29 -4.15
C PHE A 57 -8.67 -8.70 -5.09
N ASP A 58 -8.37 -9.57 -6.06
CA ASP A 58 -9.39 -10.24 -6.85
C ASP A 58 -9.49 -11.69 -6.39
N ALA A 59 -10.63 -12.02 -5.77
CA ALA A 59 -10.90 -13.39 -5.33
C ALA A 59 -10.86 -14.43 -6.47
N LYS A 60 -10.96 -13.98 -7.74
CA LYS A 60 -10.86 -14.84 -8.92
C LYS A 60 -9.41 -15.12 -9.32
N GLU A 61 -8.47 -14.23 -9.03
CA GLU A 61 -7.04 -14.46 -9.31
C GLU A 61 -6.39 -15.45 -8.35
N LEU A 62 -6.97 -15.69 -7.17
CA LEU A 62 -6.52 -16.72 -6.22
C LEU A 62 -6.50 -18.14 -6.82
N SER A 63 -7.30 -18.41 -7.83
CA SER A 63 -7.37 -19.73 -8.48
C SER A 63 -6.21 -20.00 -9.45
N THR A 64 -5.49 -18.99 -9.89
CA THR A 64 -4.43 -19.10 -10.92
C THR A 64 -3.01 -19.02 -10.37
N PHE A 65 -2.82 -18.50 -9.17
CA PHE A 65 -1.54 -18.55 -8.49
C PHE A 65 -1.56 -19.67 -7.44
N ASN A 66 -0.73 -20.71 -7.67
CA ASN A 66 -0.38 -21.71 -6.65
C ASN A 66 0.40 -21.04 -5.48
N PHE A 67 -0.17 -20.00 -4.90
CA PHE A 67 0.33 -19.40 -3.69
C PHE A 67 -0.28 -20.20 -2.53
N GLN A 68 0.53 -21.03 -1.89
CA GLN A 68 0.18 -21.60 -0.58
C GLN A 68 0.05 -20.41 0.39
N LEU A 69 -1.14 -19.78 0.39
CA LEU A 69 -1.55 -18.87 1.44
C LEU A 69 -1.70 -19.69 2.73
N SER A 70 -0.62 -19.77 3.49
CA SER A 70 -0.64 -20.25 4.87
C SER A 70 -1.36 -19.26 5.82
N THR A 71 -1.83 -18.14 5.31
CA THR A 71 -2.52 -17.08 6.07
C THR A 71 -3.75 -16.65 5.27
N GLY A 72 -4.94 -16.97 5.68
CA GLY A 72 -6.26 -16.63 5.15
C GLY A 72 -6.40 -15.38 4.26
N SER A 73 -7.62 -14.92 4.02
CA SER A 73 -7.89 -13.65 3.32
C SER A 73 -7.27 -12.47 4.09
N PRO A 74 -6.77 -11.43 3.40
CA PRO A 74 -6.32 -10.21 4.07
C PRO A 74 -7.46 -9.54 4.84
N ASP A 75 -7.14 -8.89 5.96
CA ASP A 75 -8.14 -8.14 6.73
C ASP A 75 -8.57 -6.87 5.99
N PHE A 76 -7.60 -6.18 5.34
CA PHE A 76 -7.88 -4.97 4.59
C PHE A 76 -7.36 -5.07 3.15
N TYR A 77 -8.16 -4.60 2.18
CA TYR A 77 -7.79 -4.65 0.77
C TYR A 77 -8.59 -3.66 -0.08
N ALA A 78 -8.12 -3.45 -1.33
CA ALA A 78 -8.85 -2.73 -2.35
C ALA A 78 -9.55 -3.70 -3.30
N GLU A 79 -10.77 -3.39 -3.69
CA GLU A 79 -11.48 -4.06 -4.78
C GLU A 79 -12.08 -3.04 -5.75
N ASN A 80 -12.64 -3.51 -6.88
CA ASN A 80 -13.23 -2.65 -7.90
C ASN A 80 -12.28 -1.52 -8.34
N VAL A 81 -11.00 -1.85 -8.55
CA VAL A 81 -9.99 -0.89 -8.99
C VAL A 81 -10.31 -0.42 -10.40
N ARG A 82 -10.38 0.89 -10.60
CA ARG A 82 -10.66 1.55 -11.87
C ARG A 82 -9.53 2.53 -12.17
N ILE A 83 -8.87 2.35 -13.31
CA ILE A 83 -7.72 3.16 -13.75
C ILE A 83 -8.05 3.74 -15.12
N GLY A 84 -7.87 5.03 -15.31
CA GLY A 84 -8.06 5.70 -16.59
C GLY A 84 -8.30 7.19 -16.45
N GLY A 85 -8.15 7.94 -17.53
CA GLY A 85 -8.34 9.38 -17.53
C GLY A 85 -7.41 10.16 -16.61
N GLY A 86 -6.27 9.57 -16.22
CA GLY A 86 -5.34 10.17 -15.27
C GLY A 86 -5.77 10.04 -13.80
N GLU A 87 -6.70 9.14 -13.48
CA GLU A 87 -7.25 8.93 -12.15
C GLU A 87 -7.26 7.44 -11.77
N ILE A 88 -7.22 7.17 -10.48
CA ILE A 88 -7.42 5.84 -9.91
C ILE A 88 -8.49 5.93 -8.83
N PHE A 89 -9.47 5.03 -8.93
CA PHE A 89 -10.49 4.80 -7.91
C PHE A 89 -10.49 3.35 -7.47
N PHE A 90 -10.85 3.10 -6.23
CA PHE A 90 -11.08 1.75 -5.71
C PHE A 90 -12.07 1.77 -4.54
N ASP A 91 -12.59 0.61 -4.18
CA ASP A 91 -13.36 0.43 -2.96
C ASP A 91 -12.45 -0.16 -1.89
N PHE A 92 -12.41 0.46 -0.71
CA PHE A 92 -11.70 -0.07 0.45
C PHE A 92 -12.61 -1.04 1.22
N VAL A 93 -12.07 -2.19 1.58
CA VAL A 93 -12.76 -3.24 2.34
C VAL A 93 -11.94 -3.61 3.56
N GLY A 94 -12.60 -3.73 4.70
CA GLY A 94 -12.06 -4.23 5.96
C GLY A 94 -13.08 -5.08 6.72
N PRO A 95 -12.74 -5.63 7.90
CA PRO A 95 -13.59 -6.58 8.63
C PRO A 95 -15.02 -6.08 8.88
N ASP A 96 -15.18 -4.82 9.26
CA ASP A 96 -16.49 -4.23 9.57
C ASP A 96 -16.73 -2.93 8.78
N VAL A 97 -16.07 -2.77 7.64
CA VAL A 97 -16.12 -1.52 6.87
C VAL A 97 -15.98 -1.77 5.38
N ARG A 98 -16.76 -1.01 4.62
CA ARG A 98 -16.60 -0.83 3.18
C ARG A 98 -16.75 0.63 2.83
N ILE A 99 -15.74 1.22 2.23
CA ILE A 99 -15.77 2.61 1.78
C ILE A 99 -15.62 2.60 0.25
N PRO A 100 -16.72 2.81 -0.49
CA PRO A 100 -16.69 2.80 -1.95
C PRO A 100 -16.07 4.10 -2.50
N ASP A 101 -15.59 4.03 -3.74
CA ASP A 101 -15.18 5.19 -4.53
C ASP A 101 -14.10 6.05 -3.85
N ILE A 102 -13.05 5.42 -3.35
CA ILE A 102 -11.84 6.11 -2.89
C ILE A 102 -11.06 6.60 -4.11
N GLN A 103 -10.87 7.90 -4.23
CA GLN A 103 -10.00 8.51 -5.23
C GLN A 103 -8.57 8.67 -4.68
N LEU A 104 -7.58 8.25 -5.45
CA LEU A 104 -6.17 8.52 -5.13
C LEU A 104 -5.76 9.91 -5.64
N GLY A 105 -5.36 10.79 -4.74
CA GLY A 105 -4.81 12.11 -5.10
C GLY A 105 -3.49 12.01 -5.87
N VAL A 106 -2.69 10.97 -5.60
CA VAL A 106 -1.50 10.61 -6.42
C VAL A 106 -1.78 9.27 -7.11
N PRO A 107 -2.28 9.30 -8.36
CA PRO A 107 -2.78 8.11 -9.06
C PRO A 107 -1.64 7.28 -9.65
N VAL A 108 -0.92 6.57 -8.83
CA VAL A 108 0.06 5.56 -9.21
C VAL A 108 -0.31 4.22 -8.58
N LYS A 109 -0.15 3.13 -9.33
CA LYS A 109 -0.68 1.82 -8.94
C LYS A 109 -0.16 1.32 -7.58
N VAL A 110 1.10 1.57 -7.26
CA VAL A 110 1.67 1.23 -5.94
C VAL A 110 0.98 1.98 -4.79
N ASN A 111 0.37 3.13 -5.06
CA ASN A 111 -0.35 3.90 -4.04
C ASN A 111 -1.73 3.31 -3.71
N ILE A 112 -2.24 2.35 -4.47
CA ILE A 112 -3.42 1.58 -4.04
C ILE A 112 -3.08 0.83 -2.75
N GLU A 113 -1.95 0.13 -2.73
CA GLU A 113 -1.49 -0.61 -1.55
C GLU A 113 -1.15 0.31 -0.38
N ASN A 114 -0.41 1.40 -0.65
CA ASN A 114 -0.10 2.41 0.35
C ASN A 114 -1.38 3.06 0.91
N GLY A 115 -2.35 3.32 0.03
CA GLY A 115 -3.66 3.86 0.38
C GLY A 115 -4.45 2.93 1.29
N VAL A 116 -4.50 1.62 0.95
CA VAL A 116 -5.16 0.63 1.82
C VAL A 116 -4.55 0.64 3.23
N ALA A 117 -3.22 0.67 3.35
CA ALA A 117 -2.55 0.73 4.64
C ALA A 117 -2.89 2.02 5.41
N ALA A 118 -2.85 3.16 4.73
CA ALA A 118 -3.17 4.46 5.35
C ALA A 118 -4.63 4.53 5.81
N ILE A 119 -5.57 4.07 4.97
CA ILE A 119 -7.01 4.04 5.28
C ILE A 119 -7.28 3.09 6.45
N ALA A 120 -6.67 1.89 6.45
CA ALA A 120 -6.83 0.92 7.53
C ALA A 120 -6.38 1.50 8.87
N LEU A 121 -5.21 2.17 8.92
CA LEU A 121 -4.74 2.83 10.14
C LEU A 121 -5.65 3.99 10.55
N ALA A 122 -6.12 4.81 9.61
CA ALA A 122 -7.05 5.91 9.90
C ALA A 122 -8.38 5.36 10.47
N TRP A 123 -8.96 4.34 9.84
CA TRP A 123 -10.17 3.67 10.29
C TRP A 123 -10.02 3.06 11.70
N LEU A 124 -8.93 2.35 11.95
CA LEU A 124 -8.64 1.76 13.27
C LEU A 124 -8.46 2.81 14.38
N ASN A 125 -8.19 4.07 14.01
CA ASN A 125 -8.10 5.21 14.91
C ASN A 125 -9.36 6.10 14.92
N GLY A 126 -10.48 5.64 14.34
CA GLY A 126 -11.78 6.28 14.44
C GLY A 126 -12.02 7.44 13.46
N VAL A 127 -11.21 7.56 12.40
CA VAL A 127 -11.45 8.53 11.32
C VAL A 127 -12.66 8.10 10.51
N THR A 128 -13.55 9.03 10.20
CA THR A 128 -14.78 8.73 9.47
C THR A 128 -14.55 8.43 7.99
N PRO A 129 -15.45 7.69 7.31
CA PRO A 129 -15.37 7.43 5.87
C PRO A 129 -15.27 8.71 5.02
N GLU A 130 -15.98 9.75 5.40
CA GLU A 130 -15.98 11.05 4.71
C GLU A 130 -14.63 11.75 4.81
N GLU A 131 -14.04 11.77 6.00
CA GLU A 131 -12.69 12.32 6.22
C GLU A 131 -11.62 11.52 5.49
N ILE A 132 -11.74 10.18 5.48
CA ILE A 132 -10.85 9.29 4.73
C ILE A 132 -10.93 9.61 3.23
N LYS A 133 -12.13 9.68 2.64
CA LYS A 133 -12.31 10.02 1.23
C LYS A 133 -11.71 11.39 0.89
N HIS A 134 -11.99 12.38 1.72
CA HIS A 134 -11.45 13.72 1.52
C HIS A 134 -9.93 13.73 1.59
N GLY A 135 -9.35 13.12 2.61
CA GLY A 135 -7.90 13.03 2.79
C GLY A 135 -7.21 12.32 1.63
N MET A 136 -7.76 11.20 1.18
CA MET A 136 -7.20 10.43 0.05
C MET A 136 -7.26 11.20 -1.27
N ALA A 137 -8.36 11.88 -1.57
CA ALA A 137 -8.54 12.64 -2.80
C ALA A 137 -7.67 13.91 -2.85
N THR A 138 -7.45 14.55 -1.71
CA THR A 138 -6.68 15.81 -1.60
C THR A 138 -5.19 15.61 -1.34
N PHE A 139 -4.75 14.38 -1.06
CA PHE A 139 -3.34 14.08 -0.83
C PHE A 139 -2.52 14.28 -2.10
N ALA A 140 -1.64 15.26 -2.10
CA ALA A 140 -0.80 15.61 -3.25
C ALA A 140 0.53 14.84 -3.32
N GLY A 141 0.82 14.01 -2.31
CA GLY A 141 2.10 13.29 -2.23
C GLY A 141 3.28 14.14 -1.77
N PRO A 142 4.41 13.53 -1.46
CA PRO A 142 5.65 14.24 -1.24
C PRO A 142 6.28 14.65 -2.57
N ARG A 143 7.05 15.74 -2.56
CA ARG A 143 7.82 16.17 -3.74
C ARG A 143 8.69 15.03 -4.28
N ARG A 144 8.82 14.99 -5.62
CA ARG A 144 9.65 14.00 -6.33
C ARG A 144 9.22 12.54 -6.14
N ARG A 145 7.95 12.29 -5.80
CA ARG A 145 7.34 10.95 -5.81
C ARG A 145 6.06 10.98 -6.62
N PHE A 146 6.18 10.71 -7.93
CA PHE A 146 5.12 10.83 -8.91
C PHE A 146 4.47 12.22 -8.86
N ASP A 147 5.31 13.25 -8.78
CA ASP A 147 4.94 14.64 -8.53
C ASP A 147 4.54 15.32 -9.86
N PHE A 148 3.29 15.74 -9.96
CA PHE A 148 2.75 16.36 -11.18
C PHE A 148 3.13 17.83 -11.24
N HIS A 149 4.12 18.20 -12.05
CA HIS A 149 4.50 19.58 -12.31
C HIS A 149 3.63 20.24 -13.37
N LEU A 150 3.10 19.47 -14.32
CA LEU A 150 2.21 19.96 -15.35
C LEU A 150 1.21 18.86 -15.73
N LYS A 151 -0.08 19.22 -15.74
CA LYS A 151 -1.14 18.34 -16.24
C LYS A 151 -2.05 19.12 -17.18
N LYS A 152 -1.86 18.95 -18.49
CA LYS A 152 -2.67 19.54 -19.57
C LYS A 152 -3.15 18.44 -20.50
N GLU A 153 -4.15 18.75 -21.32
CA GLU A 153 -4.80 17.80 -22.23
C GLU A 153 -3.81 16.94 -23.06
N ASN A 154 -2.74 17.54 -23.58
CA ASN A 154 -1.80 16.89 -24.49
C ASN A 154 -0.39 16.72 -23.92
N ILE A 155 -0.16 17.09 -22.65
CA ILE A 155 1.15 17.01 -22.04
C ILE A 155 1.05 16.86 -20.53
N VAL A 156 1.76 15.88 -20.00
CA VAL A 156 1.90 15.67 -18.55
C VAL A 156 3.38 15.61 -18.21
N LEU A 157 3.82 16.39 -17.21
CA LEU A 157 5.18 16.35 -16.67
C LEU A 157 5.13 15.85 -15.24
N ILE A 158 5.82 14.74 -15.00
CA ILE A 158 5.91 14.09 -13.69
C ILE A 158 7.37 14.02 -13.28
N ASP A 159 7.69 14.42 -12.05
CA ASP A 159 8.99 14.21 -11.41
C ASP A 159 8.90 13.04 -10.44
N ASP A 160 9.77 12.04 -10.61
CA ASP A 160 9.84 10.88 -9.73
C ASP A 160 11.31 10.56 -9.38
N TYR A 161 11.58 10.37 -8.10
CA TYR A 161 12.90 10.00 -7.59
C TYR A 161 13.21 8.50 -7.78
N ALA A 162 12.42 7.77 -8.53
CA ALA A 162 12.66 6.36 -8.82
C ALA A 162 14.09 6.17 -9.37
N HIS A 163 14.91 5.40 -8.67
CA HIS A 163 16.32 5.13 -9.02
C HIS A 163 16.65 3.65 -9.00
N HIS A 164 15.77 2.81 -8.45
CA HIS A 164 15.86 1.36 -8.52
C HIS A 164 15.11 0.83 -9.75
N PRO A 165 15.61 -0.20 -10.47
CA PRO A 165 14.96 -0.72 -11.69
C PRO A 165 13.48 -1.08 -11.52
N ALA A 166 13.10 -1.64 -10.36
CA ALA A 166 11.72 -1.99 -10.05
C ALA A 166 10.82 -0.75 -9.90
N GLU A 167 11.33 0.32 -9.27
CA GLU A 167 10.62 1.59 -9.10
C GLU A 167 10.42 2.28 -10.46
N LEU A 168 11.48 2.39 -11.28
CA LEU A 168 11.39 2.95 -12.63
C LEU A 168 10.36 2.21 -13.49
N LYS A 169 10.39 0.87 -13.45
CA LYS A 169 9.42 0.05 -14.16
C LYS A 169 7.99 0.33 -13.68
N ALA A 170 7.78 0.40 -12.38
CA ALA A 170 6.46 0.67 -11.79
C ALA A 170 5.93 2.05 -12.20
N SER A 171 6.77 3.09 -12.16
CA SER A 171 6.40 4.45 -12.58
C SER A 171 6.05 4.51 -14.06
N ILE A 172 6.86 3.92 -14.95
CA ILE A 172 6.60 3.91 -16.40
C ILE A 172 5.30 3.15 -16.72
N LEU A 173 5.08 1.99 -16.10
CA LEU A 173 3.86 1.22 -16.32
C LEU A 173 2.62 1.96 -15.80
N SER A 174 2.73 2.65 -14.66
CA SER A 174 1.65 3.46 -14.11
C SER A 174 1.25 4.60 -15.05
N VAL A 175 2.22 5.31 -15.64
CA VAL A 175 1.93 6.35 -16.64
C VAL A 175 1.21 5.77 -17.87
N LYS A 176 1.67 4.61 -18.36
CA LYS A 176 1.01 3.94 -19.50
C LYS A 176 -0.44 3.55 -19.19
N GLU A 177 -0.71 3.00 -18.02
CA GLU A 177 -2.06 2.59 -17.62
C GLU A 177 -3.00 3.80 -17.40
N LEU A 178 -2.47 4.93 -16.90
CA LEU A 178 -3.23 6.14 -16.64
C LEU A 178 -3.69 6.87 -17.90
N TYR A 179 -2.87 6.81 -18.95
CA TYR A 179 -3.05 7.64 -20.16
C TYR A 179 -3.11 6.80 -21.46
N ALA A 180 -3.39 5.49 -21.34
CA ALA A 180 -3.58 4.60 -22.50
C ALA A 180 -4.93 4.80 -23.19
#